data_967a4da1e45313e3569fd0c1fbc2a2b5
#
_entry.id   967a4da1e45313e3569fd0c1fbc2a2b5
#
_cell.length_a   1.000
_cell.length_b   1.000
_cell.length_c   1.000
_cell.angle_alpha   90.00
_cell.angle_beta   90.00
_cell.angle_gamma   90.00
#
_symmetry.space_group_name_H-M   'P 1'
#
loop_
_entity.id
_entity.type
_entity.pdbx_description
1 polymer ?
#
loop_
_entity_poly.entity_id
_entity_poly.type
_entity_poly.pdbx_seq_one_letter_code
_entity_poly.pdbx_strand_id
1 'polypeptide(L)'
;MNILKFITAGSVDDGKSTLIGRLLYDTNSILDDQLEAIQKANRKNDDGTVDLAILTDGLKAEREQGITIDVAYKYFQTENRKFIIADAPGHIQYTRNMVTGASNSDLIIILVDARKGVIEQTKRHSFIAKLLSLKQVLVCVNKMDMVDYEQAVFENIKTDYLRLSEKLALENVDFIPVSALKGDNIVESSSRMPWYNGPTLLEYLENIDFQHDNRHTWRFPVQWVIRPQTDDLPDYRGYAGRVLGEGLKVGEEVLILPSSVKSRIKSIELDQKELPEAENGQSVILHLADDVDISRGDFIVSASQPTHLERSFEANISWFENKPLDTNQVYLLQNQTKTTKIKIPEILFKYDVNTQERIYDEEIRLNDIGRILVKAAEEIVFDLNKDFPENARAIIIDPRNNLTVGALTVEELV
;
A
#
# COMPACT_ATOMS: atom_id res chain seq x y z
N MET A 1 -15.30 -14.44 1.78
CA MET A 1 -14.01 -14.66 2.46
C MET A 1 -13.20 -13.37 2.30
N ASN A 2 -12.89 -12.70 3.40
CA ASN A 2 -12.20 -11.40 3.37
C ASN A 2 -10.74 -11.58 2.94
N ILE A 3 -10.19 -10.61 2.18
CA ILE A 3 -8.81 -10.64 1.69
C ILE A 3 -8.02 -9.59 2.48
N LEU A 4 -6.91 -10.00 3.09
CA LEU A 4 -5.93 -9.08 3.67
C LEU A 4 -4.75 -8.89 2.73
N LYS A 5 -4.43 -7.65 2.43
CA LYS A 5 -3.24 -7.28 1.66
C LYS A 5 -2.23 -6.64 2.59
N PHE A 6 -1.04 -7.19 2.65
CA PHE A 6 0.02 -6.61 3.46
C PHE A 6 1.36 -6.59 2.74
N ILE A 7 2.19 -5.65 3.12
CA ILE A 7 3.56 -5.51 2.62
C ILE A 7 4.55 -5.83 3.73
N THR A 8 5.66 -6.49 3.39
CA THR A 8 6.79 -6.67 4.28
C THR A 8 7.86 -5.62 4.00
N ALA A 9 8.36 -4.97 5.03
CA ALA A 9 9.42 -3.98 4.98
C ALA A 9 10.48 -4.28 6.06
N GLY A 10 11.70 -3.82 5.85
CA GLY A 10 12.83 -4.03 6.75
C GLY A 10 14.14 -3.88 5.99
N SER A 11 15.24 -3.73 6.70
CA SER A 11 16.55 -3.62 6.06
C SER A 11 16.97 -4.94 5.39
N VAL A 12 18.05 -4.87 4.64
CA VAL A 12 18.72 -6.09 4.15
C VAL A 12 19.11 -6.94 5.34
N ASP A 13 18.92 -8.23 5.24
CA ASP A 13 19.20 -9.24 6.27
C ASP A 13 18.31 -9.19 7.53
N ASP A 14 17.25 -8.37 7.59
CA ASP A 14 16.30 -8.41 8.71
C ASP A 14 15.39 -9.65 8.67
N GLY A 15 15.43 -10.44 7.59
CA GLY A 15 14.77 -11.73 7.48
C GLY A 15 13.39 -11.70 6.82
N LYS A 16 13.11 -10.72 5.92
CA LYS A 16 11.84 -10.63 5.17
C LYS A 16 11.53 -11.91 4.39
N SER A 17 12.46 -12.31 3.52
CA SER A 17 12.30 -13.52 2.69
C SER A 17 12.14 -14.78 3.54
N THR A 18 12.86 -14.87 4.67
CA THR A 18 12.73 -15.98 5.62
C THR A 18 11.34 -15.99 6.27
N LEU A 19 10.82 -14.81 6.67
CA LEU A 19 9.49 -14.69 7.28
C LEU A 19 8.38 -15.12 6.31
N ILE A 20 8.43 -14.61 5.08
CA ILE A 20 7.46 -14.95 4.04
C ILE A 20 7.54 -16.45 3.72
N GLY A 21 8.75 -16.96 3.52
CA GLY A 21 8.97 -18.38 3.27
C GLY A 21 8.45 -19.26 4.40
N ARG A 22 8.62 -18.85 5.66
CA ARG A 22 8.11 -19.53 6.86
C ARG A 22 6.58 -19.53 6.88
N LEU A 23 5.93 -18.40 6.66
CA LEU A 23 4.48 -18.33 6.58
C LEU A 23 3.93 -19.27 5.50
N LEU A 24 4.50 -19.24 4.29
CA LEU A 24 4.07 -20.11 3.19
C LEU A 24 4.31 -21.60 3.50
N TYR A 25 5.42 -21.93 4.14
CA TYR A 25 5.77 -23.30 4.52
C TYR A 25 4.84 -23.85 5.59
N ASP A 26 4.67 -23.13 6.70
CA ASP A 26 3.91 -23.58 7.85
C ASP A 26 2.38 -23.58 7.59
N THR A 27 1.90 -22.78 6.62
CA THR A 27 0.51 -22.80 6.15
C THR A 27 0.24 -23.80 5.01
N ASN A 28 1.21 -24.64 4.66
CA ASN A 28 1.12 -25.63 3.55
C ASN A 28 0.67 -24.99 2.22
N SER A 29 1.10 -23.74 1.97
CA SER A 29 0.73 -22.97 0.77
C SER A 29 1.80 -23.00 -0.32
N ILE A 30 2.70 -23.99 -0.28
CA ILE A 30 3.81 -24.16 -1.21
C ILE A 30 3.43 -25.19 -2.29
N LEU A 31 3.83 -24.92 -3.52
CA LEU A 31 3.65 -25.86 -4.62
C LEU A 31 4.65 -27.05 -4.51
N ASP A 32 4.24 -28.23 -4.98
CA ASP A 32 5.01 -29.46 -4.85
C ASP A 32 6.42 -29.38 -5.45
N ASP A 33 6.59 -28.70 -6.56
CA ASP A 33 7.88 -28.45 -7.22
C ASP A 33 8.83 -27.58 -6.38
N GLN A 34 8.28 -26.61 -5.65
CA GLN A 34 9.02 -25.76 -4.72
C GLN A 34 9.43 -26.54 -3.46
N LEU A 35 8.53 -27.40 -2.95
CA LEU A 35 8.85 -28.32 -1.85
C LEU A 35 10.02 -29.25 -2.20
N GLU A 36 10.01 -29.82 -3.40
CA GLU A 36 11.15 -30.62 -3.85
C GLU A 36 12.46 -29.84 -3.93
N ALA A 37 12.41 -28.58 -4.39
CA ALA A 37 13.60 -27.71 -4.45
C ALA A 37 14.18 -27.45 -3.06
N ILE A 38 13.33 -27.18 -2.07
CA ILE A 38 13.71 -27.01 -0.67
C ILE A 38 14.35 -28.28 -0.11
N GLN A 39 13.72 -29.44 -0.34
CA GLN A 39 14.23 -30.73 0.14
C GLN A 39 15.60 -31.07 -0.46
N LYS A 40 15.82 -30.70 -1.73
CA LYS A 40 17.12 -30.88 -2.39
C LYS A 40 18.19 -29.94 -1.85
N ALA A 41 17.82 -28.69 -1.52
CA ALA A 41 18.72 -27.71 -0.92
C ALA A 41 19.08 -28.09 0.53
N ASN A 42 18.11 -28.55 1.31
CA ASN A 42 18.30 -28.97 2.70
C ASN A 42 19.21 -30.19 2.87
N ARG A 43 19.30 -31.07 1.86
CA ARG A 43 20.26 -32.19 1.89
C ARG A 43 21.72 -31.74 1.88
N LYS A 44 21.98 -30.45 1.68
CA LYS A 44 23.32 -29.85 1.69
C LYS A 44 23.66 -29.12 3.00
N ASN A 45 22.67 -28.86 3.85
CA ASN A 45 22.87 -28.17 5.12
C ASN A 45 23.01 -29.20 6.24
N ASP A 46 24.20 -29.32 6.83
CA ASP A 46 24.54 -30.28 7.90
C ASP A 46 23.84 -29.96 9.24
N ASP A 47 23.25 -28.76 9.43
CA ASP A 47 22.64 -28.29 10.68
C ASP A 47 21.11 -28.48 10.73
N GLY A 48 20.51 -29.06 9.70
CA GLY A 48 19.05 -29.31 9.62
C GLY A 48 18.20 -28.04 9.48
N THR A 49 18.78 -26.87 9.23
CA THR A 49 18.03 -25.64 8.97
C THR A 49 17.54 -25.59 7.55
N VAL A 50 16.27 -25.23 7.40
CA VAL A 50 15.60 -25.08 6.10
C VAL A 50 15.82 -23.68 5.57
N ASP A 51 16.51 -23.54 4.44
CA ASP A 51 16.60 -22.25 3.76
C ASP A 51 15.29 -21.94 3.02
N LEU A 52 14.43 -21.20 3.70
CA LEU A 52 13.11 -20.82 3.18
C LEU A 52 13.15 -19.55 2.31
N ALA A 53 14.27 -18.82 2.27
CA ALA A 53 14.43 -17.66 1.40
C ALA A 53 14.33 -18.03 -0.09
N ILE A 54 14.68 -19.27 -0.44
CA ILE A 54 14.54 -19.82 -1.81
C ILE A 54 13.10 -19.72 -2.35
N LEU A 55 12.08 -19.71 -1.47
CA LEU A 55 10.67 -19.58 -1.86
C LEU A 55 10.30 -18.20 -2.36
N THR A 56 11.05 -17.19 -1.98
CA THR A 56 10.75 -15.79 -2.30
C THR A 56 11.55 -15.28 -3.48
N ASP A 57 12.74 -15.84 -3.73
CA ASP A 57 13.64 -15.39 -4.79
C ASP A 57 13.11 -15.78 -6.17
N GLY A 58 12.41 -14.85 -6.81
CA GLY A 58 11.77 -15.06 -8.11
C GLY A 58 12.71 -14.85 -9.31
N LEU A 59 13.46 -13.75 -9.31
CA LEU A 59 14.31 -13.35 -10.42
C LEU A 59 15.72 -13.98 -10.31
N LYS A 60 16.32 -14.29 -11.46
CA LYS A 60 17.69 -14.81 -11.48
C LYS A 60 18.67 -13.82 -10.82
N ALA A 61 18.50 -12.52 -11.06
CA ALA A 61 19.30 -11.46 -10.47
C ALA A 61 19.13 -11.37 -8.94
N GLU A 62 17.94 -11.62 -8.41
CA GLU A 62 17.67 -11.67 -6.97
C GLU A 62 18.42 -12.83 -6.31
N ARG A 63 18.40 -14.01 -6.94
CA ARG A 63 19.14 -15.20 -6.46
C ARG A 63 20.65 -15.01 -6.49
N GLU A 64 21.17 -14.33 -7.52
CA GLU A 64 22.61 -14.06 -7.65
C GLU A 64 23.11 -13.01 -6.66
N GLN A 65 22.26 -12.04 -6.29
CA GLN A 65 22.61 -10.94 -5.39
C GLN A 65 22.13 -11.16 -3.95
N GLY A 66 21.21 -12.11 -3.72
CA GLY A 66 20.59 -12.37 -2.41
C GLY A 66 19.74 -11.19 -1.90
N ILE A 67 19.16 -10.39 -2.81
CA ILE A 67 18.31 -9.25 -2.48
C ILE A 67 17.04 -9.23 -3.31
N THR A 68 15.93 -8.76 -2.75
CA THR A 68 14.71 -8.47 -3.50
C THR A 68 14.91 -7.18 -4.29
N ILE A 69 14.63 -7.19 -5.59
CA ILE A 69 14.81 -6.04 -6.49
C ILE A 69 13.48 -5.39 -6.82
N ASP A 70 12.48 -6.21 -7.16
CA ASP A 70 11.14 -5.76 -7.53
C ASP A 70 10.08 -6.24 -6.52
N VAL A 71 8.87 -5.67 -6.57
CA VAL A 71 7.78 -6.14 -5.73
C VAL A 71 7.25 -7.46 -6.26
N ALA A 72 7.41 -8.52 -5.47
CA ALA A 72 6.82 -9.82 -5.76
C ALA A 72 5.54 -10.01 -4.95
N TYR A 73 4.45 -10.43 -5.63
CA TYR A 73 3.21 -10.77 -4.96
C TYR A 73 3.13 -12.26 -4.70
N LYS A 74 2.91 -12.63 -3.44
CA LYS A 74 2.68 -14.01 -3.00
C LYS A 74 1.27 -14.15 -2.46
N TYR A 75 0.69 -15.29 -2.65
CA TYR A 75 -0.69 -15.57 -2.29
C TYR A 75 -0.73 -16.81 -1.40
N PHE A 76 -1.45 -16.73 -0.30
CA PHE A 76 -1.78 -17.89 0.49
C PHE A 76 -3.16 -17.73 1.12
N GLN A 77 -3.69 -18.82 1.65
CA GLN A 77 -4.98 -18.83 2.30
C GLN A 77 -4.98 -19.79 3.47
N THR A 78 -5.77 -19.47 4.47
CA THR A 78 -6.18 -20.37 5.55
C THR A 78 -7.67 -20.69 5.41
N GLU A 79 -8.22 -21.45 6.32
CA GLU A 79 -9.67 -21.67 6.38
C GLU A 79 -10.43 -20.36 6.64
N ASN A 80 -9.82 -19.40 7.34
CA ASN A 80 -10.42 -18.17 7.81
C ASN A 80 -10.30 -17.01 6.84
N ARG A 81 -9.13 -16.88 6.14
CA ARG A 81 -8.81 -15.66 5.38
C ARG A 81 -7.91 -15.94 4.19
N LYS A 82 -8.03 -15.08 3.14
CA LYS A 82 -7.08 -15.04 2.02
C LYS A 82 -6.08 -13.89 2.22
N PHE A 83 -4.85 -14.11 1.79
CA PHE A 83 -3.74 -13.16 1.98
C PHE A 83 -3.04 -12.87 0.67
N ILE A 84 -2.69 -11.60 0.49
CA ILE A 84 -1.81 -11.14 -0.58
C ILE A 84 -0.61 -10.45 0.09
N ILE A 85 0.56 -11.02 -0.08
CA ILE A 85 1.82 -10.47 0.41
C ILE A 85 2.48 -9.70 -0.71
N ALA A 86 2.82 -8.43 -0.48
CA ALA A 86 3.74 -7.68 -1.31
C ALA A 86 5.13 -7.77 -0.66
N ASP A 87 6.03 -8.55 -1.26
CA ASP A 87 7.42 -8.61 -0.81
C ASP A 87 8.17 -7.42 -1.42
N ALA A 88 8.61 -6.49 -0.56
CA ALA A 88 9.29 -5.28 -0.99
C ALA A 88 10.79 -5.34 -0.72
N PRO A 89 11.60 -4.77 -1.64
CA PRO A 89 13.03 -4.70 -1.44
C PRO A 89 13.41 -3.89 -0.19
N GLY A 90 14.43 -4.37 0.53
CA GLY A 90 14.94 -3.71 1.73
C GLY A 90 15.97 -2.61 1.46
N HIS A 91 16.48 -2.51 0.23
CA HIS A 91 17.51 -1.55 -0.16
C HIS A 91 16.92 -0.16 -0.44
N ILE A 92 17.60 0.88 0.03
CA ILE A 92 17.22 2.29 -0.17
C ILE A 92 17.02 2.64 -1.65
N GLN A 93 17.82 2.04 -2.55
CA GLN A 93 17.73 2.26 -3.99
C GLN A 93 16.40 1.83 -4.61
N TYR A 94 15.66 0.95 -3.93
CA TYR A 94 14.38 0.40 -4.38
C TYR A 94 13.18 0.95 -3.61
N THR A 95 13.32 2.10 -2.95
CA THR A 95 12.22 2.77 -2.21
C THR A 95 10.97 2.95 -3.07
N ARG A 96 11.13 3.23 -4.37
CA ARG A 96 10.04 3.30 -5.36
C ARG A 96 9.18 2.03 -5.37
N ASN A 97 9.82 0.87 -5.39
CA ASN A 97 9.13 -0.41 -5.44
C ASN A 97 8.38 -0.68 -4.12
N MET A 98 8.99 -0.29 -2.98
CA MET A 98 8.30 -0.33 -1.69
C MET A 98 7.04 0.55 -1.67
N VAL A 99 7.12 1.80 -2.15
CA VAL A 99 5.94 2.69 -2.24
C VAL A 99 4.85 2.07 -3.11
N THR A 100 5.21 1.44 -4.23
CA THR A 100 4.27 0.74 -5.12
C THR A 100 3.56 -0.42 -4.38
N GLY A 101 4.29 -1.27 -3.67
CA GLY A 101 3.71 -2.38 -2.90
C GLY A 101 2.84 -1.89 -1.75
N ALA A 102 3.32 -0.88 -1.02
CA ALA A 102 2.62 -0.32 0.14
C ALA A 102 1.33 0.40 -0.24
N SER A 103 1.29 1.09 -1.40
CA SER A 103 0.09 1.84 -1.83
C SER A 103 -1.15 0.96 -2.04
N ASN A 104 -0.98 -0.34 -2.21
CA ASN A 104 -2.07 -1.30 -2.42
C ASN A 104 -2.23 -2.28 -1.24
N SER A 105 -1.64 -1.97 -0.09
CA SER A 105 -1.67 -2.79 1.11
C SER A 105 -2.50 -2.14 2.21
N ASP A 106 -3.15 -2.96 3.03
CA ASP A 106 -3.93 -2.54 4.19
C ASP A 106 -3.05 -2.40 5.44
N LEU A 107 -2.00 -3.22 5.51
CA LEU A 107 -1.09 -3.37 6.65
C LEU A 107 0.35 -3.43 6.16
N ILE A 108 1.27 -2.86 6.94
CA ILE A 108 2.70 -3.05 6.75
C ILE A 108 3.30 -3.84 7.92
N ILE A 109 4.08 -4.87 7.61
CA ILE A 109 4.91 -5.59 8.57
C ILE A 109 6.33 -5.03 8.46
N ILE A 110 6.79 -4.36 9.50
CA ILE A 110 8.16 -3.85 9.58
C ILE A 110 9.00 -4.81 10.42
N LEU A 111 9.97 -5.47 9.79
CA LEU A 111 10.91 -6.32 10.47
C LEU A 111 12.04 -5.50 11.08
N VAL A 112 12.34 -5.79 12.33
CA VAL A 112 13.46 -5.20 13.10
C VAL A 112 14.34 -6.33 13.61
N ASP A 113 15.60 -6.36 13.23
CA ASP A 113 16.59 -7.31 13.78
C ASP A 113 16.83 -7.01 15.26
N ALA A 114 16.53 -7.96 16.14
CA ALA A 114 16.66 -7.81 17.60
C ALA A 114 18.05 -7.37 18.05
N ARG A 115 19.10 -7.66 17.28
CA ARG A 115 20.48 -7.26 17.57
C ARG A 115 20.77 -5.80 17.24
N LYS A 116 20.01 -5.21 16.27
CA LYS A 116 20.28 -3.88 15.71
C LYS A 116 19.34 -2.80 16.25
N GLY A 117 18.10 -3.21 16.61
CA GLY A 117 17.06 -2.28 17.03
C GLY A 117 16.55 -1.36 15.92
N VAL A 118 16.03 -0.19 16.29
CA VAL A 118 15.45 0.79 15.36
C VAL A 118 16.55 1.57 14.63
N ILE A 119 16.80 1.21 13.39
CA ILE A 119 17.84 1.83 12.53
C ILE A 119 17.21 2.82 11.52
N GLU A 120 18.06 3.54 10.77
CA GLU A 120 17.62 4.52 9.77
C GLU A 120 16.60 3.95 8.78
N GLN A 121 16.82 2.73 8.29
CA GLN A 121 15.92 2.10 7.34
C GLN A 121 14.55 1.79 7.96
N THR A 122 14.52 1.41 9.25
CA THR A 122 13.26 1.23 10.00
C THR A 122 12.46 2.54 10.04
N LYS A 123 13.15 3.67 10.33
CA LYS A 123 12.53 5.01 10.36
C LYS A 123 11.97 5.40 8.99
N ARG A 124 12.71 5.12 7.92
CA ARG A 124 12.30 5.40 6.53
C ARG A 124 11.05 4.61 6.14
N HIS A 125 11.00 3.33 6.46
CA HIS A 125 9.84 2.49 6.19
C HIS A 125 8.61 2.93 6.98
N SER A 126 8.80 3.33 8.24
CA SER A 126 7.73 3.90 9.08
C SER A 126 7.22 5.23 8.52
N PHE A 127 8.11 6.07 8.00
CA PHE A 127 7.71 7.32 7.36
C PHE A 127 6.91 7.08 6.07
N ILE A 128 7.29 6.10 5.25
CA ILE A 128 6.54 5.73 4.05
C ILE A 128 5.16 5.17 4.43
N ALA A 129 5.07 4.37 5.50
CA ALA A 129 3.79 3.91 6.03
C ALA A 129 2.87 5.07 6.39
N LYS A 130 3.41 6.11 7.05
CA LYS A 130 2.68 7.35 7.36
C LYS A 130 2.28 8.11 6.10
N LEU A 131 3.21 8.31 5.17
CA LEU A 131 2.95 9.01 3.90
C LEU A 131 1.79 8.38 3.13
N LEU A 132 1.74 7.05 3.10
CA LEU A 132 0.71 6.29 2.41
C LEU A 132 -0.52 6.03 3.27
N SER A 133 -0.60 6.58 4.47
CA SER A 133 -1.72 6.41 5.41
C SER A 133 -2.15 4.95 5.53
N LEU A 134 -1.16 4.06 5.75
CA LEU A 134 -1.46 2.66 6.00
C LEU A 134 -2.21 2.54 7.32
N LYS A 135 -3.26 1.74 7.31
CA LYS A 135 -4.21 1.61 8.45
C LYS A 135 -3.56 0.98 9.67
N GLN A 136 -2.56 0.13 9.46
CA GLN A 136 -1.92 -0.65 10.51
C GLN A 136 -0.43 -0.82 10.25
N VAL A 137 0.35 -0.71 11.30
CA VAL A 137 1.78 -1.05 11.32
C VAL A 137 1.98 -2.20 12.31
N LEU A 138 2.53 -3.30 11.86
CA LEU A 138 2.95 -4.39 12.71
C LEU A 138 4.48 -4.46 12.72
N VAL A 139 5.08 -4.31 13.89
CA VAL A 139 6.51 -4.43 14.08
C VAL A 139 6.84 -5.85 14.54
N CYS A 140 7.49 -6.62 13.67
CA CYS A 140 8.02 -7.93 14.02
C CYS A 140 9.47 -7.78 14.47
N VAL A 141 9.73 -7.94 15.79
CA VAL A 141 11.10 -7.99 16.32
C VAL A 141 11.63 -9.39 16.06
N ASN A 142 12.40 -9.50 14.95
CA ASN A 142 12.86 -10.76 14.40
C ASN A 142 14.27 -11.13 14.92
N LYS A 143 14.62 -12.40 14.78
CA LYS A 143 15.87 -13.00 15.24
C LYS A 143 16.02 -12.99 16.76
N MET A 144 14.90 -13.20 17.47
CA MET A 144 14.93 -13.34 18.93
C MET A 144 15.83 -14.49 19.39
N ASP A 145 15.99 -15.53 18.54
CA ASP A 145 16.94 -16.63 18.74
C ASP A 145 18.41 -16.19 18.83
N MET A 146 18.76 -15.05 18.26
CA MET A 146 20.12 -14.49 18.29
C MET A 146 20.41 -13.62 19.51
N VAL A 147 19.42 -13.39 20.35
CA VAL A 147 19.48 -12.60 21.58
C VAL A 147 18.88 -13.39 22.75
N ASP A 148 19.01 -14.73 22.71
CA ASP A 148 18.56 -15.67 23.74
C ASP A 148 17.10 -15.46 24.20
N TYR A 149 16.23 -14.95 23.29
CA TYR A 149 14.81 -14.67 23.54
C TYR A 149 14.55 -13.71 24.71
N GLU A 150 15.49 -12.81 25.01
CA GLU A 150 15.41 -11.91 26.15
C GLU A 150 14.25 -10.90 26.00
N GLN A 151 13.36 -10.86 27.01
CA GLN A 151 12.27 -9.90 27.09
C GLN A 151 12.76 -8.45 27.08
N ALA A 152 13.87 -8.16 27.78
CA ALA A 152 14.40 -6.80 27.89
C ALA A 152 14.80 -6.22 26.52
N VAL A 153 15.31 -7.04 25.59
CA VAL A 153 15.65 -6.61 24.24
C VAL A 153 14.38 -6.23 23.48
N PHE A 154 13.34 -7.04 23.54
CA PHE A 154 12.05 -6.74 22.92
C PHE A 154 11.43 -5.44 23.44
N GLU A 155 11.36 -5.27 24.77
CA GLU A 155 10.75 -4.09 25.39
C GLU A 155 11.54 -2.80 25.09
N ASN A 156 12.86 -2.86 25.00
CA ASN A 156 13.68 -1.73 24.60
C ASN A 156 13.39 -1.30 23.17
N ILE A 157 13.34 -2.25 22.22
CA ILE A 157 13.04 -1.97 20.82
C ILE A 157 11.62 -1.43 20.67
N LYS A 158 10.66 -2.01 21.38
CA LYS A 158 9.27 -1.52 21.43
C LYS A 158 9.21 -0.07 21.92
N THR A 159 9.92 0.24 22.99
CA THR A 159 9.97 1.61 23.54
C THR A 159 10.55 2.60 22.54
N ASP A 160 11.65 2.25 21.90
CA ASP A 160 12.30 3.11 20.91
C ASP A 160 11.42 3.31 19.66
N TYR A 161 10.72 2.26 19.24
CA TYR A 161 9.80 2.38 18.11
C TYR A 161 8.54 3.20 18.47
N LEU A 162 8.01 3.08 19.68
CA LEU A 162 6.88 3.91 20.12
C LEU A 162 7.23 5.41 20.13
N ARG A 163 8.44 5.79 20.54
CA ARG A 163 8.90 7.18 20.41
C ARG A 163 8.95 7.65 18.96
N LEU A 164 9.32 6.76 18.02
CA LEU A 164 9.29 7.04 16.59
C LEU A 164 7.84 7.20 16.11
N SER A 165 6.95 6.29 16.50
CA SER A 165 5.54 6.32 16.09
C SER A 165 4.80 7.58 16.56
N GLU A 166 5.08 8.04 17.78
CA GLU A 166 4.55 9.32 18.31
C GLU A 166 4.98 10.51 17.44
N LYS A 167 6.26 10.60 17.08
CA LYS A 167 6.77 11.67 16.21
C LYS A 167 6.16 11.64 14.82
N LEU A 168 5.90 10.45 14.29
CA LEU A 168 5.27 10.26 12.97
C LEU A 168 3.74 10.34 13.02
N ALA A 169 3.14 10.43 14.20
CA ALA A 169 1.70 10.30 14.40
C ALA A 169 1.14 9.03 13.72
N LEU A 170 1.79 7.88 13.98
CA LEU A 170 1.27 6.57 13.62
C LEU A 170 0.38 6.07 14.76
N GLU A 171 -0.92 5.89 14.48
CA GLU A 171 -1.91 5.63 15.53
C GLU A 171 -1.99 4.14 15.91
N ASN A 172 -1.88 3.26 14.92
CA ASN A 172 -2.08 1.81 15.11
C ASN A 172 -0.75 1.08 14.91
N VAL A 173 -0.07 0.76 16.01
CA VAL A 173 1.22 0.05 15.98
C VAL A 173 1.19 -1.10 16.97
N ASP A 174 1.35 -2.32 16.46
CA ASP A 174 1.45 -3.54 17.25
C ASP A 174 2.83 -4.18 17.14
N PHE A 175 3.17 -5.06 18.11
CA PHE A 175 4.49 -5.65 18.22
C PHE A 175 4.39 -7.17 18.46
N ILE A 176 5.16 -7.95 17.70
CA ILE A 176 5.28 -9.40 17.89
C ILE A 176 6.77 -9.77 17.91
N PRO A 177 7.28 -10.42 18.98
CA PRO A 177 8.63 -10.98 18.98
C PRO A 177 8.62 -12.31 18.23
N VAL A 178 9.52 -12.47 17.23
CA VAL A 178 9.54 -13.66 16.38
C VAL A 178 10.97 -14.18 16.14
N SER A 179 11.07 -15.45 15.78
CA SER A 179 12.21 -15.98 15.05
C SER A 179 11.71 -16.61 13.75
N ALA A 180 11.83 -15.90 12.63
CA ALA A 180 11.43 -16.41 11.33
C ALA A 180 12.18 -17.69 10.95
N LEU A 181 13.46 -17.81 11.35
CA LEU A 181 14.28 -18.99 11.07
C LEU A 181 13.79 -20.23 11.84
N LYS A 182 13.43 -20.06 13.12
CA LYS A 182 13.03 -21.16 14.00
C LYS A 182 11.51 -21.39 14.04
N GLY A 183 10.71 -20.47 13.46
CA GLY A 183 9.25 -20.52 13.46
C GLY A 183 8.57 -20.01 14.73
N ASP A 184 9.36 -19.43 15.67
CA ASP A 184 8.83 -18.97 16.95
C ASP A 184 7.85 -17.80 16.77
N ASN A 185 6.63 -17.92 17.28
CA ASN A 185 5.52 -16.95 17.18
C ASN A 185 5.10 -16.59 15.75
N ILE A 186 5.35 -17.47 14.78
CA ILE A 186 4.89 -17.28 13.40
C ILE A 186 3.50 -17.88 13.22
N VAL A 187 3.36 -19.20 13.31
CA VAL A 187 2.09 -19.93 13.26
C VAL A 187 1.75 -20.49 14.65
N GLU A 188 2.74 -20.99 15.36
CA GLU A 188 2.59 -21.54 16.71
C GLU A 188 3.29 -20.65 17.75
N SER A 189 2.69 -20.59 18.95
CA SER A 189 3.26 -19.85 20.08
C SER A 189 4.56 -20.49 20.56
N SER A 190 5.58 -19.68 20.81
CA SER A 190 6.87 -20.15 21.24
C SER A 190 6.94 -20.46 22.74
N SER A 191 7.35 -21.66 23.08
CA SER A 191 7.69 -22.01 24.48
C SER A 191 8.97 -21.32 25.00
N ARG A 192 9.79 -20.75 24.11
CA ARG A 192 11.03 -20.05 24.44
C ARG A 192 10.82 -18.61 24.89
N MET A 193 9.63 -18.07 24.62
CA MET A 193 9.22 -16.71 25.02
C MET A 193 7.98 -16.76 25.94
N PRO A 194 8.05 -17.41 27.11
CA PRO A 194 6.89 -17.58 28.01
C PRO A 194 6.38 -16.26 28.59
N TRP A 195 7.15 -15.18 28.46
CA TRP A 195 6.78 -13.82 28.85
C TRP A 195 5.88 -13.12 27.83
N TYR A 196 5.79 -13.65 26.59
CA TYR A 196 4.93 -13.08 25.54
C TYR A 196 3.58 -13.81 25.54
N ASN A 197 2.51 -13.06 25.80
CA ASN A 197 1.13 -13.57 25.88
C ASN A 197 0.25 -13.03 24.72
N GLY A 198 0.85 -12.42 23.72
CA GLY A 198 0.12 -11.93 22.54
C GLY A 198 -0.10 -13.01 21.50
N PRO A 199 -0.78 -12.68 20.40
CA PRO A 199 -1.05 -13.60 19.29
C PRO A 199 0.23 -13.95 18.52
N THR A 200 0.21 -15.09 17.85
CA THR A 200 1.21 -15.39 16.81
C THR A 200 0.99 -14.47 15.61
N LEU A 201 1.97 -14.43 14.70
CA LEU A 201 1.85 -13.60 13.49
C LEU A 201 0.63 -14.02 12.65
N LEU A 202 0.41 -15.34 12.47
CA LEU A 202 -0.73 -15.81 11.68
C LEU A 202 -2.06 -15.50 12.37
N GLU A 203 -2.18 -15.75 13.68
CA GLU A 203 -3.38 -15.40 14.44
C GLU A 203 -3.70 -13.91 14.37
N TYR A 204 -2.67 -13.06 14.45
CA TYR A 204 -2.83 -11.62 14.29
C TYR A 204 -3.37 -11.25 12.90
N LEU A 205 -2.78 -11.81 11.84
CA LEU A 205 -3.19 -11.55 10.46
C LEU A 205 -4.59 -12.08 10.14
N GLU A 206 -5.01 -13.19 10.76
CA GLU A 206 -6.36 -13.73 10.60
C GLU A 206 -7.43 -12.89 11.29
N ASN A 207 -7.11 -12.36 12.47
CA ASN A 207 -8.10 -11.71 13.34
C ASN A 207 -8.12 -10.18 13.22
N ILE A 208 -7.09 -9.57 12.62
CA ILE A 208 -7.11 -8.12 12.46
C ILE A 208 -8.30 -7.70 11.61
N ASP A 209 -9.13 -6.85 12.21
CA ASP A 209 -10.24 -6.20 11.51
C ASP A 209 -9.92 -4.71 11.39
N PHE A 210 -9.84 -4.24 10.16
CA PHE A 210 -9.83 -2.81 9.91
C PHE A 210 -11.26 -2.35 10.13
N GLN A 211 -11.56 -1.85 11.34
CA GLN A 211 -12.86 -1.23 11.60
C GLN A 211 -13.18 -0.38 10.38
N HIS A 212 -14.29 -0.71 9.75
CA HIS A 212 -14.78 0.03 8.61
C HIS A 212 -14.74 1.49 9.00
N ASP A 213 -13.89 2.21 8.32
CA ASP A 213 -13.77 3.64 8.48
C ASP A 213 -15.19 4.20 8.46
N ASN A 214 -15.63 4.87 9.55
CA ASN A 214 -16.97 5.46 9.67
C ASN A 214 -17.18 6.61 8.66
N ARG A 215 -16.42 6.62 7.60
CA ARG A 215 -16.58 7.53 6.48
C ARG A 215 -17.80 7.09 5.68
N HIS A 216 -18.92 7.73 5.91
CA HIS A 216 -20.16 7.51 5.16
C HIS A 216 -20.10 8.08 3.74
N THR A 217 -18.99 7.80 3.02
CA THR A 217 -18.78 8.33 1.68
C THR A 217 -18.07 7.33 0.78
N TRP A 218 -18.32 7.46 -0.51
CA TRP A 218 -17.71 6.64 -1.53
C TRP A 218 -17.32 7.48 -2.75
N ARG A 219 -16.39 6.94 -3.56
CA ARG A 219 -15.94 7.50 -4.84
C ARG A 219 -15.94 6.39 -5.88
N PHE A 220 -16.28 6.75 -7.11
CA PHE A 220 -16.28 5.83 -8.22
C PHE A 220 -15.56 6.47 -9.41
N PRO A 221 -14.24 6.30 -9.53
CA PRO A 221 -13.48 6.73 -10.70
C PRO A 221 -13.88 5.89 -11.92
N VAL A 222 -14.33 6.54 -12.97
CA VAL A 222 -14.75 5.88 -14.19
C VAL A 222 -13.51 5.38 -14.95
N GLN A 223 -13.40 4.07 -15.09
CA GLN A 223 -12.31 3.41 -15.81
C GLN A 223 -12.62 3.20 -17.28
N TRP A 224 -13.87 2.90 -17.58
CA TRP A 224 -14.32 2.61 -18.93
C TRP A 224 -15.81 2.93 -19.10
N VAL A 225 -16.18 3.45 -20.28
CA VAL A 225 -17.58 3.63 -20.67
C VAL A 225 -17.97 2.52 -21.65
N ILE A 226 -18.92 1.70 -21.24
CA ILE A 226 -19.40 0.57 -22.03
C ILE A 226 -20.60 1.03 -22.85
N ARG A 227 -20.44 1.02 -24.17
CA ARG A 227 -21.48 1.37 -25.13
C ARG A 227 -21.39 0.46 -26.37
N PRO A 228 -21.96 -0.75 -26.33
CA PRO A 228 -21.75 -1.78 -27.34
C PRO A 228 -22.24 -1.36 -28.75
N GLN A 229 -23.29 -0.55 -28.83
CA GLN A 229 -23.92 -0.11 -30.09
C GLN A 229 -24.34 -1.29 -30.99
N THR A 230 -24.80 -2.38 -30.38
CA THR A 230 -25.36 -3.55 -31.09
C THR A 230 -26.86 -3.47 -31.17
N ASP A 231 -27.44 -4.17 -32.15
CA ASP A 231 -28.90 -4.21 -32.34
C ASP A 231 -29.63 -4.76 -31.10
N ASP A 232 -29.00 -5.64 -30.35
CA ASP A 232 -29.56 -6.22 -29.11
C ASP A 232 -29.48 -5.27 -27.91
N LEU A 233 -28.57 -4.28 -27.92
CA LEU A 233 -28.32 -3.34 -26.84
C LEU A 233 -28.16 -1.90 -27.34
N PRO A 234 -29.16 -1.34 -28.04
CA PRO A 234 -29.02 -0.05 -28.71
C PRO A 234 -28.81 1.12 -27.73
N ASP A 235 -29.42 1.04 -26.55
CA ASP A 235 -29.41 2.10 -25.53
C ASP A 235 -28.56 1.75 -24.30
N TYR A 236 -27.78 0.67 -24.38
CA TYR A 236 -26.96 0.28 -23.26
C TYR A 236 -25.80 1.28 -23.03
N ARG A 237 -25.76 1.87 -21.84
CA ARG A 237 -24.67 2.72 -21.38
C ARG A 237 -24.33 2.35 -19.95
N GLY A 238 -23.15 1.82 -19.75
CA GLY A 238 -22.61 1.43 -18.45
C GLY A 238 -21.28 2.13 -18.15
N TYR A 239 -21.08 2.52 -16.92
CA TYR A 239 -19.84 3.12 -16.42
C TYR A 239 -19.13 2.11 -15.55
N ALA A 240 -18.04 1.52 -16.07
CA ALA A 240 -17.24 0.55 -15.33
C ALA A 240 -16.19 1.25 -14.48
N GLY A 241 -16.04 0.82 -13.24
CA GLY A 241 -15.08 1.35 -12.29
C GLY A 241 -14.98 0.47 -11.05
N ARG A 242 -14.18 0.93 -10.09
CA ARG A 242 -14.03 0.30 -8.80
C ARG A 242 -14.60 1.20 -7.71
N VAL A 243 -15.38 0.64 -6.81
CA VAL A 243 -15.90 1.37 -5.63
C VAL A 243 -14.77 1.62 -4.65
N LEU A 244 -14.60 2.86 -4.24
CA LEU A 244 -13.67 3.28 -3.18
C LEU A 244 -14.48 3.81 -2.00
N GLY A 245 -14.04 3.53 -0.77
CA GLY A 245 -14.68 3.97 0.46
C GLY A 245 -15.76 3.03 0.96
N GLU A 246 -16.87 3.52 1.44
CA GLU A 246 -17.91 2.67 2.05
C GLU A 246 -18.65 1.91 0.96
N GLY A 247 -19.43 1.80 0.45
CA GLY A 247 -20.22 1.14 -0.61
C GLY A 247 -21.25 2.11 -1.18
N LEU A 248 -21.89 1.72 -2.25
CA LEU A 248 -22.93 2.51 -2.90
C LEU A 248 -24.17 1.66 -3.18
N LYS A 249 -25.33 2.30 -3.26
CA LYS A 249 -26.62 1.61 -3.41
C LYS A 249 -27.42 2.13 -4.60
N VAL A 250 -28.25 1.27 -5.14
CA VAL A 250 -29.25 1.66 -6.15
C VAL A 250 -30.17 2.73 -5.56
N GLY A 251 -30.46 3.75 -6.36
CA GLY A 251 -31.33 4.87 -5.98
C GLY A 251 -30.60 6.05 -5.32
N GLU A 252 -29.32 5.95 -4.97
CA GLU A 252 -28.57 7.07 -4.42
C GLU A 252 -28.41 8.22 -5.41
N GLU A 253 -28.46 9.45 -4.91
CA GLU A 253 -28.14 10.65 -5.68
C GLU A 253 -26.63 10.82 -5.84
N VAL A 254 -26.22 11.08 -7.05
CA VAL A 254 -24.82 11.21 -7.44
C VAL A 254 -24.52 12.55 -8.07
N LEU A 255 -23.27 12.97 -7.91
CA LEU A 255 -22.67 14.11 -8.59
C LEU A 255 -21.59 13.59 -9.53
N ILE A 256 -21.63 14.01 -10.78
CA ILE A 256 -20.62 13.68 -11.80
C ILE A 256 -19.60 14.82 -11.86
N LEU A 257 -18.34 14.51 -11.68
CA LEU A 257 -17.25 15.48 -11.71
C LEU A 257 -16.32 15.21 -12.90
N PRO A 258 -15.81 16.25 -13.57
CA PRO A 258 -15.88 17.68 -13.22
C PRO A 258 -17.15 18.40 -13.69
N SER A 259 -18.05 17.79 -14.43
CA SER A 259 -19.21 18.47 -15.03
C SER A 259 -20.23 19.05 -14.03
N SER A 260 -20.17 18.60 -12.77
CA SER A 260 -21.09 18.97 -11.69
C SER A 260 -22.58 18.66 -11.97
N VAL A 261 -22.84 17.70 -12.87
CA VAL A 261 -24.18 17.23 -13.18
C VAL A 261 -24.64 16.24 -12.13
N LYS A 262 -25.88 16.37 -11.68
CA LYS A 262 -26.53 15.44 -10.75
C LYS A 262 -27.32 14.38 -11.50
N SER A 263 -27.32 13.17 -10.98
CA SER A 263 -28.12 12.05 -11.45
C SER A 263 -28.43 11.10 -10.28
N ARG A 264 -28.89 9.89 -10.59
CA ARG A 264 -29.19 8.84 -9.61
C ARG A 264 -28.72 7.50 -10.14
N ILE A 265 -28.22 6.63 -9.27
CA ILE A 265 -27.87 5.25 -9.62
C ILE A 265 -29.17 4.50 -9.98
N LYS A 266 -29.29 4.09 -11.24
CA LYS A 266 -30.42 3.32 -11.74
C LYS A 266 -30.29 1.84 -11.44
N SER A 267 -29.12 1.27 -11.72
CA SER A 267 -28.77 -0.13 -11.40
C SER A 267 -27.26 -0.30 -11.27
N ILE A 268 -26.86 -1.38 -10.60
CA ILE A 268 -25.48 -1.80 -10.40
C ILE A 268 -25.35 -3.20 -10.98
N GLU A 269 -24.38 -3.43 -11.86
CA GLU A 269 -24.19 -4.70 -12.54
C GLU A 269 -22.82 -5.31 -12.19
N LEU A 270 -22.81 -6.59 -11.85
CA LEU A 270 -21.61 -7.41 -11.65
C LEU A 270 -21.84 -8.78 -12.31
N ASP A 271 -20.96 -9.18 -13.21
CA ASP A 271 -21.05 -10.47 -13.93
C ASP A 271 -22.43 -10.72 -14.55
N GLN A 272 -23.00 -9.70 -15.20
CA GLN A 272 -24.33 -9.72 -15.83
C GLN A 272 -25.51 -9.93 -14.85
N LYS A 273 -25.28 -9.67 -13.56
CA LYS A 273 -26.32 -9.71 -12.53
C LYS A 273 -26.50 -8.34 -11.91
N GLU A 274 -27.74 -7.96 -11.69
CA GLU A 274 -28.04 -6.74 -10.95
C GLU A 274 -27.86 -6.96 -9.45
N LEU A 275 -27.22 -5.99 -8.81
CA LEU A 275 -27.00 -5.94 -7.37
C LEU A 275 -27.76 -4.75 -6.76
N PRO A 276 -28.32 -4.89 -5.53
CA PRO A 276 -28.93 -3.76 -4.83
C PRO A 276 -27.88 -2.75 -4.31
N GLU A 277 -26.68 -3.21 -4.04
CA GLU A 277 -25.55 -2.44 -3.52
C GLU A 277 -24.22 -3.02 -3.98
N ALA A 278 -23.17 -2.21 -3.96
CA ALA A 278 -21.80 -2.63 -4.19
C ALA A 278 -20.90 -2.19 -3.05
N GLU A 279 -20.01 -3.09 -2.63
CA GLU A 279 -19.10 -2.89 -1.50
C GLU A 279 -17.77 -2.24 -1.93
N ASN A 280 -17.04 -1.74 -0.95
CA ASN A 280 -15.67 -1.24 -1.16
C ASN A 280 -14.79 -2.27 -1.89
N GLY A 281 -14.09 -1.77 -2.90
CA GLY A 281 -13.15 -2.59 -3.67
C GLY A 281 -13.77 -3.43 -4.77
N GLN A 282 -15.10 -3.52 -4.86
CA GLN A 282 -15.76 -4.22 -5.96
C GLN A 282 -15.62 -3.42 -7.28
N SER A 283 -15.35 -4.16 -8.34
CA SER A 283 -15.35 -3.62 -9.71
C SER A 283 -16.71 -3.90 -10.32
N VAL A 284 -17.50 -2.85 -10.57
CA VAL A 284 -18.88 -2.95 -11.02
C VAL A 284 -19.15 -2.03 -12.20
N ILE A 285 -20.30 -2.18 -12.81
CA ILE A 285 -20.84 -1.28 -13.85
C ILE A 285 -22.02 -0.54 -13.23
N LEU A 286 -21.95 0.79 -13.28
CA LEU A 286 -23.07 1.65 -12.86
C LEU A 286 -23.86 2.10 -14.07
N HIS A 287 -25.20 2.07 -13.95
CA HIS A 287 -26.13 2.71 -14.86
C HIS A 287 -26.78 3.88 -14.14
N LEU A 288 -26.90 5.01 -14.83
CA LEU A 288 -27.51 6.22 -14.29
C LEU A 288 -28.92 6.40 -14.84
N ALA A 289 -29.75 7.13 -14.10
CA ALA A 289 -31.11 7.43 -14.48
C ALA A 289 -31.19 8.39 -15.70
N ASP A 290 -30.23 9.30 -15.78
CA ASP A 290 -30.13 10.31 -16.80
C ASP A 290 -29.04 9.98 -17.82
N ASP A 291 -29.20 10.43 -19.05
CA ASP A 291 -28.18 10.32 -20.09
C ASP A 291 -27.16 11.45 -19.94
N VAL A 292 -26.09 11.18 -19.18
CA VAL A 292 -25.06 12.15 -18.89
C VAL A 292 -23.79 11.80 -19.67
N ASP A 293 -23.13 12.84 -20.19
CA ASP A 293 -21.83 12.66 -20.84
C ASP A 293 -20.72 12.48 -19.79
N ILE A 294 -20.20 11.25 -19.71
CA ILE A 294 -19.15 10.83 -18.79
C ILE A 294 -18.07 10.12 -19.57
N SER A 295 -16.84 10.44 -19.27
CA SER A 295 -15.66 9.86 -19.91
C SER A 295 -14.77 9.13 -18.91
N ARG A 296 -13.82 8.32 -19.40
CA ARG A 296 -12.74 7.77 -18.59
C ARG A 296 -11.99 8.91 -17.90
N GLY A 297 -11.81 8.81 -16.60
CA GLY A 297 -11.14 9.82 -15.78
C GLY A 297 -12.09 10.76 -15.05
N ASP A 298 -13.39 10.73 -15.38
CA ASP A 298 -14.39 11.41 -14.59
C ASP A 298 -14.73 10.60 -13.33
N PHE A 299 -15.37 11.24 -12.38
CA PHE A 299 -15.79 10.63 -11.12
C PHE A 299 -17.29 10.67 -10.96
N ILE A 300 -17.87 9.59 -10.50
CA ILE A 300 -19.20 9.55 -9.92
C ILE A 300 -19.01 9.51 -8.41
N VAL A 301 -19.58 10.49 -7.69
CA VAL A 301 -19.41 10.61 -6.23
C VAL A 301 -20.77 10.78 -5.56
N SER A 302 -20.85 10.50 -4.26
CA SER A 302 -22.06 10.77 -3.48
C SER A 302 -22.42 12.28 -3.53
N ALA A 303 -23.64 12.61 -3.85
CA ALA A 303 -24.09 13.99 -3.87
C ALA A 303 -24.17 14.62 -2.46
N SER A 304 -24.26 13.80 -1.41
CA SER A 304 -24.31 14.25 -0.02
C SER A 304 -22.93 14.59 0.54
N GLN A 305 -21.86 14.07 -0.09
CA GLN A 305 -20.48 14.31 0.35
C GLN A 305 -19.57 14.52 -0.86
N PRO A 306 -19.62 15.71 -1.47
CA PRO A 306 -18.77 16.05 -2.60
C PRO A 306 -17.30 16.04 -2.19
N THR A 307 -16.44 15.78 -3.17
CA THR A 307 -15.00 15.86 -3.04
C THR A 307 -14.47 17.19 -3.56
N HIS A 308 -13.17 17.43 -3.45
CA HIS A 308 -12.52 18.62 -3.96
C HIS A 308 -12.32 18.57 -5.47
N LEU A 309 -12.48 19.73 -6.10
CA LEU A 309 -12.26 19.91 -7.53
C LEU A 309 -11.42 21.20 -7.69
N GLU A 310 -10.10 21.04 -7.75
CA GLU A 310 -9.15 22.15 -7.67
C GLU A 310 -8.02 22.01 -8.68
N ARG A 311 -7.32 23.11 -8.91
CA ARG A 311 -6.11 23.15 -9.76
C ARG A 311 -4.83 23.31 -8.96
N SER A 312 -4.91 23.69 -7.70
CA SER A 312 -3.74 23.97 -6.86
C SER A 312 -3.90 23.33 -5.49
N PHE A 313 -2.86 22.64 -5.04
CA PHE A 313 -2.86 21.97 -3.74
C PHE A 313 -1.44 21.72 -3.26
N GLU A 314 -1.26 21.55 -1.96
CA GLU A 314 -0.04 21.05 -1.37
C GLU A 314 -0.06 19.54 -1.24
N ALA A 315 1.09 18.93 -1.53
CA ALA A 315 1.23 17.49 -1.45
C ALA A 315 2.57 17.08 -0.82
N ASN A 316 2.56 15.97 -0.07
CA ASN A 316 3.80 15.29 0.24
C ASN A 316 4.25 14.50 -1.00
N ILE A 317 5.53 14.53 -1.30
CA ILE A 317 6.13 13.81 -2.42
C ILE A 317 7.24 12.88 -1.93
N SER A 318 7.32 11.71 -2.53
CA SER A 318 8.50 10.84 -2.52
C SER A 318 9.10 10.80 -3.92
N TRP A 319 10.37 11.16 -4.05
CA TRP A 319 11.05 11.29 -5.35
C TRP A 319 11.87 10.04 -5.69
N PHE A 320 11.77 9.57 -6.94
CA PHE A 320 12.34 8.28 -7.38
C PHE A 320 13.37 8.40 -8.50
N GLU A 321 13.65 9.61 -9.01
CA GLU A 321 14.58 9.82 -10.11
C GLU A 321 15.95 10.26 -9.58
N ASN A 322 17.03 9.81 -10.25
CA ASN A 322 18.39 10.22 -9.91
C ASN A 322 18.62 11.73 -10.10
N LYS A 323 17.93 12.31 -11.09
CA LYS A 323 17.95 13.76 -11.28
C LYS A 323 17.06 14.40 -10.23
N PRO A 324 17.51 15.49 -9.61
CA PRO A 324 16.67 16.26 -8.72
C PRO A 324 15.38 16.72 -9.40
N LEU A 325 14.34 16.94 -8.60
CA LEU A 325 13.10 17.52 -9.06
C LEU A 325 13.35 18.89 -9.70
N ASP A 326 12.93 19.05 -10.95
CA ASP A 326 13.06 20.31 -11.70
C ASP A 326 11.73 21.07 -11.63
N THR A 327 11.72 22.18 -10.91
CA THR A 327 10.55 23.06 -10.74
C THR A 327 10.11 23.77 -12.02
N ASN A 328 10.96 23.83 -13.04
CA ASN A 328 10.63 24.41 -14.35
C ASN A 328 10.02 23.41 -15.33
N GLN A 329 10.12 22.11 -15.03
CA GLN A 329 9.63 21.06 -15.90
C GLN A 329 8.11 20.89 -15.74
N VAL A 330 7.45 20.53 -16.87
CA VAL A 330 6.08 20.04 -16.87
C VAL A 330 6.12 18.52 -16.69
N TYR A 331 5.36 18.02 -15.72
CA TYR A 331 5.15 16.60 -15.46
C TYR A 331 3.72 16.19 -15.81
N LEU A 332 3.46 14.89 -15.82
CA LEU A 332 2.11 14.34 -15.80
C LEU A 332 1.81 13.85 -14.38
N LEU A 333 0.62 14.16 -13.92
CA LEU A 333 0.05 13.60 -12.70
C LEU A 333 -1.00 12.58 -13.10
N GLN A 334 -0.94 11.39 -12.55
CA GLN A 334 -2.00 10.40 -12.67
C GLN A 334 -2.61 10.14 -11.29
N ASN A 335 -3.87 10.55 -11.14
CA ASN A 335 -4.71 10.22 -10.00
C ASN A 335 -5.82 9.27 -10.50
N GLN A 336 -5.93 8.10 -9.92
CA GLN A 336 -6.84 7.05 -10.38
C GLN A 336 -6.73 6.82 -11.90
N THR A 337 -7.75 7.19 -12.64
CA THR A 337 -7.84 7.03 -14.10
C THR A 337 -7.58 8.32 -14.89
N LYS A 338 -7.48 9.46 -14.20
CA LYS A 338 -7.23 10.77 -14.80
C LYS A 338 -5.74 11.05 -14.89
N THR A 339 -5.30 11.49 -16.07
CA THR A 339 -3.93 11.99 -16.27
C THR A 339 -3.98 13.43 -16.74
N THR A 340 -3.25 14.32 -16.06
CA THR A 340 -3.20 15.73 -16.42
C THR A 340 -1.78 16.30 -16.31
N LYS A 341 -1.51 17.41 -17.00
CA LYS A 341 -0.23 18.13 -16.90
C LYS A 341 -0.18 18.93 -15.61
N ILE A 342 0.96 18.88 -14.93
CA ILE A 342 1.23 19.65 -13.72
C ILE A 342 2.56 20.39 -13.82
N LYS A 343 2.68 21.46 -13.02
CA LYS A 343 3.93 22.07 -12.60
C LYS A 343 4.08 21.98 -11.09
N ILE A 344 5.31 21.93 -10.63
CA ILE A 344 5.68 21.98 -9.22
C ILE A 344 6.50 23.25 -9.02
N PRO A 345 5.86 24.43 -8.88
CA PRO A 345 6.58 25.71 -8.87
C PRO A 345 7.41 25.91 -7.61
N GLU A 346 7.12 25.19 -6.53
CA GLU A 346 7.75 25.43 -5.23
C GLU A 346 7.94 24.15 -4.44
N ILE A 347 9.11 24.00 -3.84
CA ILE A 347 9.43 23.02 -2.81
C ILE A 347 9.33 23.75 -1.48
N LEU A 348 8.34 23.40 -0.65
CA LEU A 348 8.09 24.08 0.62
C LEU A 348 9.11 23.69 1.69
N PHE A 349 9.39 22.40 1.78
CA PHE A 349 10.43 21.81 2.64
C PHE A 349 10.62 20.32 2.31
N LYS A 350 11.69 19.73 2.80
CA LYS A 350 11.85 18.28 2.84
C LYS A 350 11.99 17.79 4.27
N TYR A 351 11.78 16.50 4.49
CA TYR A 351 11.92 15.87 5.79
C TYR A 351 13.29 15.21 5.93
N ASP A 352 13.98 15.47 7.03
CA ASP A 352 15.07 14.60 7.47
C ASP A 352 14.49 13.28 8.00
N VAL A 353 14.81 12.18 7.35
CA VAL A 353 14.28 10.86 7.72
C VAL A 353 14.75 10.40 9.11
N ASN A 354 15.93 10.88 9.56
CA ASN A 354 16.51 10.49 10.84
C ASN A 354 15.96 11.30 12.02
N THR A 355 15.89 12.63 11.86
CA THR A 355 15.38 13.54 12.89
C THR A 355 13.88 13.80 12.77
N GLN A 356 13.31 13.60 11.56
CA GLN A 356 11.92 13.91 11.17
C GLN A 356 11.62 15.42 11.20
N GLU A 357 12.65 16.24 11.22
CA GLU A 357 12.54 17.68 11.17
C GLU A 357 12.37 18.16 9.72
N ARG A 358 11.81 19.37 9.59
CA ARG A 358 11.68 20.02 8.28
C ARG A 358 12.99 20.70 7.93
N ILE A 359 13.50 20.41 6.75
CA ILE A 359 14.64 21.05 6.15
C ILE A 359 14.13 21.96 5.03
N TYR A 360 14.37 23.26 5.12
CA TYR A 360 14.03 24.23 4.08
C TYR A 360 15.15 24.23 3.05
N ASP A 361 15.02 23.37 2.06
CA ASP A 361 15.95 23.18 0.95
C ASP A 361 15.15 23.29 -0.35
N GLU A 362 15.72 23.93 -1.34
CA GLU A 362 15.11 24.14 -2.66
C GLU A 362 15.28 22.92 -3.59
N GLU A 363 15.85 21.84 -3.09
CA GLU A 363 16.17 20.66 -3.90
C GLU A 363 15.63 19.37 -3.27
N ILE A 364 14.86 18.60 -4.05
CA ILE A 364 14.44 17.23 -3.71
C ILE A 364 15.21 16.27 -4.61
N ARG A 365 15.96 15.36 -4.00
CA ARG A 365 16.80 14.33 -4.65
C ARG A 365 16.20 12.94 -4.51
N LEU A 366 16.82 11.96 -5.14
CA LEU A 366 16.45 10.55 -5.07
C LEU A 366 16.22 10.11 -3.60
N ASN A 367 15.05 9.51 -3.35
CA ASN A 367 14.59 9.03 -2.06
C ASN A 367 14.32 10.11 -0.99
N ASP A 368 14.39 11.38 -1.35
CA ASP A 368 13.90 12.44 -0.47
C ASP A 368 12.38 12.40 -0.40
N ILE A 369 11.88 12.81 0.75
CA ILE A 369 10.45 13.04 1.01
C ILE A 369 10.30 14.51 1.40
N GLY A 370 9.37 15.20 0.74
CA GLY A 370 9.16 16.63 0.98
C GLY A 370 7.72 17.06 0.80
N ARG A 371 7.47 18.34 1.03
CA ARG A 371 6.21 19.02 0.76
C ARG A 371 6.40 19.96 -0.41
N ILE A 372 5.49 19.89 -1.37
CA ILE A 372 5.51 20.67 -2.61
C ILE A 372 4.19 21.35 -2.86
N LEU A 373 4.24 22.46 -3.60
CA LEU A 373 3.07 23.08 -4.22
C LEU A 373 2.89 22.51 -5.62
N VAL A 374 1.69 22.02 -5.93
CA VAL A 374 1.32 21.48 -7.24
C VAL A 374 0.31 22.41 -7.91
N LYS A 375 0.51 22.68 -9.21
CA LYS A 375 -0.43 23.40 -10.07
C LYS A 375 -0.75 22.57 -11.30
N ALA A 376 -2.02 22.24 -11.48
CA ALA A 376 -2.52 21.45 -12.60
C ALA A 376 -3.03 22.33 -13.75
N ALA A 377 -2.95 21.80 -14.97
CA ALA A 377 -3.46 22.48 -16.15
C ALA A 377 -5.01 22.53 -16.20
N GLU A 378 -5.64 21.58 -15.58
CA GLU A 378 -7.10 21.45 -15.45
C GLU A 378 -7.49 21.08 -14.01
N GLU A 379 -8.77 21.20 -13.69
CA GLU A 379 -9.30 20.78 -12.40
C GLU A 379 -9.17 19.26 -12.22
N ILE A 380 -8.75 18.87 -11.02
CA ILE A 380 -8.56 17.47 -10.62
C ILE A 380 -9.51 17.18 -9.47
N VAL A 381 -10.15 16.02 -9.56
CA VAL A 381 -10.97 15.46 -8.48
C VAL A 381 -10.06 14.72 -7.51
N PHE A 382 -9.99 15.15 -6.26
CA PHE A 382 -9.23 14.47 -5.22
C PHE A 382 -9.83 14.71 -3.83
N ASP A 383 -9.38 13.93 -2.87
CA ASP A 383 -9.65 14.13 -1.44
C ASP A 383 -8.35 14.43 -0.70
N LEU A 384 -8.43 14.96 0.50
CA LEU A 384 -7.25 15.13 1.36
C LEU A 384 -6.86 13.78 1.97
N ASN A 385 -5.57 13.57 2.14
CA ASN A 385 -5.03 12.31 2.64
C ASN A 385 -5.58 11.91 4.03
N LYS A 386 -5.84 12.89 4.90
CA LYS A 386 -6.47 12.67 6.20
C LYS A 386 -7.95 12.24 6.12
N ASP A 387 -8.67 12.64 5.05
CA ASP A 387 -10.10 12.43 4.92
C ASP A 387 -10.43 11.19 4.07
N PHE A 388 -9.72 10.98 2.95
CA PHE A 388 -9.94 9.87 2.03
C PHE A 388 -8.63 9.47 1.31
N PRO A 389 -7.73 8.71 1.98
CA PRO A 389 -6.40 8.38 1.47
C PRO A 389 -6.39 7.72 0.08
N GLU A 390 -7.40 6.90 -0.23
CA GLU A 390 -7.48 6.16 -1.49
C GLU A 390 -7.59 7.08 -2.71
N ASN A 391 -8.20 8.26 -2.56
CA ASN A 391 -8.33 9.26 -3.63
C ASN A 391 -7.36 10.45 -3.48
N ALA A 392 -6.55 10.46 -2.42
CA ALA A 392 -5.52 11.47 -2.18
C ALA A 392 -4.19 11.15 -2.85
N ARG A 393 -4.01 9.92 -3.36
CA ARG A 393 -2.74 9.41 -3.89
C ARG A 393 -2.65 9.61 -5.39
N ALA A 394 -1.47 10.01 -5.85
CA ALA A 394 -1.18 10.13 -7.27
C ALA A 394 0.29 9.79 -7.56
N ILE A 395 0.59 9.50 -8.82
CA ILE A 395 1.95 9.34 -9.30
C ILE A 395 2.34 10.48 -10.23
N ILE A 396 3.63 10.82 -10.22
CA ILE A 396 4.23 11.81 -11.11
C ILE A 396 5.01 11.07 -12.19
N ILE A 397 4.74 11.42 -13.44
CA ILE A 397 5.33 10.78 -14.62
C ILE A 397 6.12 11.83 -15.41
N ASP A 398 7.34 11.50 -15.81
CA ASP A 398 8.10 12.29 -16.76
C ASP A 398 7.58 12.04 -18.18
N PRO A 399 7.01 13.05 -18.86
CA PRO A 399 6.43 12.87 -20.19
C PRO A 399 7.46 12.56 -21.28
N ARG A 400 8.77 12.75 -21.02
CA ARG A 400 9.83 12.50 -22.00
C ARG A 400 10.15 11.01 -22.18
N ASN A 401 9.99 10.23 -21.13
CA ASN A 401 10.33 8.80 -21.10
C ASN A 401 9.21 7.90 -20.55
N ASN A 402 8.10 8.50 -20.11
CA ASN A 402 6.97 7.84 -19.46
C ASN A 402 7.33 7.05 -18.18
N LEU A 403 8.43 7.41 -17.51
CA LEU A 403 8.80 6.81 -16.23
C LEU A 403 8.07 7.50 -15.08
N THR A 404 7.64 6.72 -14.11
CA THR A 404 7.18 7.26 -12.83
C THR A 404 8.39 7.78 -12.06
N VAL A 405 8.41 9.08 -11.81
CA VAL A 405 9.52 9.78 -11.15
C VAL A 405 9.21 10.17 -9.70
N GLY A 406 7.97 10.04 -9.27
CA GLY A 406 7.56 10.29 -7.90
C GLY A 406 6.16 9.77 -7.60
N ALA A 407 5.84 9.71 -6.33
CA ALA A 407 4.48 9.52 -5.82
C ALA A 407 4.16 10.64 -4.85
N LEU A 408 2.90 11.03 -4.80
CA LEU A 408 2.44 12.06 -3.88
C LEU A 408 1.13 11.70 -3.17
N THR A 409 0.90 12.40 -2.07
CA THR A 409 -0.36 12.41 -1.34
C THR A 409 -0.81 13.86 -1.13
N VAL A 410 -2.06 14.13 -1.45
CA VAL A 410 -2.64 15.48 -1.30
C VAL A 410 -2.94 15.76 0.16
N GLU A 411 -2.46 16.88 0.69
CA GLU A 411 -2.51 17.19 2.11
C GLU A 411 -3.35 18.42 2.44
N GLU A 412 -3.25 19.48 1.63
CA GLU A 412 -3.91 20.75 1.86
C GLU A 412 -4.35 21.42 0.56
N LEU A 413 -5.42 22.19 0.63
CA LEU A 413 -5.89 23.09 -0.44
C LEU A 413 -5.11 24.40 -0.40
N VAL A 414 -4.91 25.02 -1.57
CA VAL A 414 -4.24 26.33 -1.72
C VAL A 414 -5.13 27.32 -2.45
#